data_6351e01075c5bb93c754d602df991a5d
#
_entry.id   6351e01075c5bb93c754d602df991a5d
#
_cell.length_a   1.000
_cell.length_b   1.000
_cell.length_c   1.000
_cell.angle_alpha   90.00
_cell.angle_beta   90.00
_cell.angle_gamma   90.00
#
_symmetry.space_group_name_H-M   'P 1'
#
loop_
_entity.id
_entity.type
_entity.pdbx_description
1 polymer ?
#
loop_
_entity_poly.entity_id
_entity_poly.type
_entity_poly.pdbx_seq_one_letter_code
_entity_poly.pdbx_strand_id
1 'polypeptide(L)'
;MNRLRLYLLALTALLVCTVKADEGMWLLQLMQQQHSIDMMKKQGLKLEAQDLYNPNGVSLKDAVGIFGGGCTGEIISPEGLILTNHHCGYSSIQQHSSVEHDYLTDGFWATSRDQELPTPGLKFTFIERIEDITDIVNAKIAAKEITESQSFTGAAMMCIALNSSLR
;
A
#
# COMPACT_ATOMS: atom_id res chain seq x y z
N MET A 1 12.65 52.12 0.52
CA MET A 1 12.20 50.80 0.99
C MET A 1 12.46 50.76 2.48
N ASN A 2 11.43 50.56 3.34
CA ASN A 2 11.59 50.63 4.78
C ASN A 2 12.47 49.49 5.29
N ARG A 3 13.43 49.81 6.16
CA ARG A 3 14.36 48.81 6.77
C ARG A 3 13.60 47.62 7.36
N LEU A 4 12.41 47.84 7.93
CA LEU A 4 11.51 46.79 8.44
C LEU A 4 11.08 45.79 7.34
N ARG A 5 10.77 46.28 6.12
CA ARG A 5 10.42 45.39 4.98
C ARG A 5 11.62 44.55 4.52
N LEU A 6 12.83 45.10 4.61
CA LEU A 6 14.04 44.35 4.30
C LEU A 6 14.30 43.22 5.32
N TYR A 7 14.09 43.51 6.62
CA TYR A 7 14.23 42.50 7.67
C TYR A 7 13.17 41.41 7.55
N LEU A 8 11.90 41.78 7.23
CA LEU A 8 10.85 40.80 6.99
C LEU A 8 11.12 39.91 5.77
N LEU A 9 11.64 40.51 4.66
CA LEU A 9 12.03 39.72 3.49
C LEU A 9 13.24 38.82 3.76
N ALA A 10 14.23 39.30 4.53
CA ALA A 10 15.36 38.47 4.94
C ALA A 10 14.93 37.33 5.87
N LEU A 11 13.99 37.58 6.81
CA LEU A 11 13.45 36.59 7.72
C LEU A 11 12.61 35.55 6.96
N THR A 12 11.78 35.97 6.00
CA THR A 12 11.04 35.03 5.14
C THR A 12 11.95 34.21 4.24
N ALA A 13 13.03 34.81 3.70
CA ALA A 13 14.02 34.08 2.90
C ALA A 13 14.80 33.06 3.74
N LEU A 14 15.05 33.33 5.01
CA LEU A 14 15.67 32.39 5.96
C LEU A 14 14.71 31.23 6.35
N LEU A 15 13.40 31.47 6.37
CA LEU A 15 12.39 30.45 6.64
C LEU A 15 12.12 29.52 5.46
N VAL A 16 12.49 29.90 4.24
CA VAL A 16 12.37 29.06 3.02
C VAL A 16 13.53 28.06 2.90
N CYS A 17 14.51 28.10 3.81
CA CYS A 17 15.63 27.17 3.81
C CYS A 17 15.18 25.74 4.17
N THR A 18 15.13 24.90 3.14
CA THR A 18 15.26 23.43 3.19
C THR A 18 14.11 22.64 3.79
N VAL A 19 12.91 22.79 3.29
CA VAL A 19 12.00 21.64 3.30
C VAL A 19 12.50 20.67 2.22
N LYS A 20 13.37 19.75 2.57
CA LYS A 20 13.66 18.59 1.73
C LYS A 20 12.49 17.64 1.96
N ALA A 21 11.70 17.40 0.93
CA ALA A 21 10.80 16.26 0.93
C ALA A 21 11.67 15.01 0.84
N ASP A 22 11.45 14.07 1.75
CA ASP A 22 12.09 12.75 1.66
C ASP A 22 11.48 11.98 0.49
N GLU A 23 12.30 11.20 -0.18
CA GLU A 23 11.82 10.27 -1.20
C GLU A 23 10.94 9.20 -0.54
N GLY A 24 9.94 8.73 -1.27
CA GLY A 24 9.00 7.69 -0.81
C GLY A 24 8.72 6.68 -1.90
N MET A 25 7.72 5.81 -1.67
CA MET A 25 7.31 4.76 -2.62
C MET A 25 8.41 3.75 -2.94
N TRP A 26 9.25 3.43 -1.96
CA TRP A 26 10.30 2.42 -2.12
C TRP A 26 9.70 1.02 -2.21
N LEU A 27 10.27 0.20 -3.10
CA LEU A 27 9.88 -1.20 -3.21
C LEU A 27 10.40 -1.97 -1.98
N LEU A 28 9.51 -2.64 -1.28
CA LEU A 28 9.83 -3.36 -0.04
C LEU A 28 10.95 -4.38 -0.22
N GLN A 29 10.96 -5.10 -1.35
CA GLN A 29 11.97 -6.11 -1.69
C GLN A 29 13.37 -5.51 -1.84
N LEU A 30 13.47 -4.23 -2.21
CA LEU A 30 14.71 -3.54 -2.50
C LEU A 30 15.19 -2.63 -1.37
N MET A 31 14.46 -2.55 -0.24
CA MET A 31 14.78 -1.62 0.85
C MET A 31 16.21 -1.75 1.38
N GLN A 32 16.73 -2.97 1.47
CA GLN A 32 18.11 -3.19 1.93
C GLN A 32 19.14 -2.75 0.88
N GLN A 33 18.86 -2.97 -0.40
CA GLN A 33 19.76 -2.63 -1.50
C GLN A 33 19.77 -1.12 -1.77
N GLN A 34 18.65 -0.45 -1.57
CA GLN A 34 18.46 0.98 -1.86
C GLN A 34 18.83 1.89 -0.69
N HIS A 35 19.39 1.35 0.40
CA HIS A 35 19.69 2.10 1.64
C HIS A 35 18.47 2.82 2.26
N SER A 36 17.25 2.47 1.83
CA SER A 36 16.02 3.12 2.31
C SER A 36 15.82 2.90 3.80
N ILE A 37 16.19 1.72 4.30
CA ILE A 37 16.10 1.39 5.73
C ILE A 37 17.00 2.30 6.59
N ASP A 38 18.19 2.65 6.08
CA ASP A 38 19.11 3.55 6.77
C ASP A 38 18.55 4.96 6.88
N MET A 39 17.88 5.42 5.82
CA MET A 39 17.19 6.70 5.81
C MET A 39 16.02 6.70 6.79
N MET A 40 15.19 5.66 6.82
CA MET A 40 14.10 5.50 7.77
C MET A 40 14.60 5.47 9.22
N LYS A 41 15.72 4.77 9.48
CA LYS A 41 16.35 4.73 10.82
C LYS A 41 16.84 6.10 11.26
N LYS A 42 17.40 6.90 10.35
CA LYS A 42 17.80 8.30 10.65
C LYS A 42 16.59 9.17 11.02
N GLN A 43 15.41 8.85 10.49
CA GLN A 43 14.15 9.53 10.82
C GLN A 43 13.48 8.98 12.08
N GLY A 44 14.03 7.96 12.71
CA GLY A 44 13.54 7.42 13.97
C GLY A 44 12.90 6.04 13.89
N LEU A 45 12.94 5.35 12.74
CA LEU A 45 12.48 3.96 12.66
C LEU A 45 13.32 3.08 13.57
N LYS A 46 12.65 2.30 14.42
CA LYS A 46 13.27 1.36 15.36
C LYS A 46 13.19 -0.10 14.91
N LEU A 47 12.45 -0.35 13.83
CA LEU A 47 12.30 -1.69 13.26
C LEU A 47 13.49 -2.03 12.36
N GLU A 48 13.79 -3.31 12.27
CA GLU A 48 14.75 -3.84 11.30
C GLU A 48 14.08 -4.08 9.94
N ALA A 49 14.87 -4.21 8.88
CA ALA A 49 14.35 -4.46 7.55
C ALA A 49 13.50 -5.74 7.48
N GLN A 50 13.87 -6.77 8.25
CA GLN A 50 13.14 -8.04 8.32
C GLN A 50 11.81 -7.93 9.05
N ASP A 51 11.65 -6.96 9.96
CA ASP A 51 10.36 -6.70 10.62
C ASP A 51 9.36 -6.08 9.63
N LEU A 52 9.85 -5.32 8.65
CA LEU A 52 9.04 -4.69 7.62
C LEU A 52 8.73 -5.66 6.46
N TYR A 53 9.76 -6.34 5.96
CA TYR A 53 9.65 -7.27 4.85
C TYR A 53 10.57 -8.48 5.05
N ASN A 54 9.98 -9.65 5.26
CA ASN A 54 10.66 -10.93 5.33
C ASN A 54 10.05 -11.88 4.28
N PRO A 55 10.77 -12.23 3.20
CA PRO A 55 10.24 -13.12 2.17
C PRO A 55 10.05 -14.57 2.67
N ASN A 56 10.73 -14.95 3.75
CA ASN A 56 10.74 -16.32 4.28
C ASN A 56 10.07 -16.43 5.66
N GLY A 57 9.46 -15.38 6.16
CA GLY A 57 8.84 -15.36 7.49
C GLY A 57 7.83 -14.26 7.66
N VAL A 58 7.23 -14.21 8.84
CA VAL A 58 6.24 -13.20 9.19
C VAL A 58 6.91 -11.84 9.36
N SER A 59 6.28 -10.80 8.81
CA SER A 59 6.71 -9.41 8.92
C SER A 59 5.50 -8.48 8.73
N LEU A 60 5.69 -7.17 8.83
CA LEU A 60 4.63 -6.19 8.68
C LEU A 60 3.91 -6.30 7.31
N LYS A 61 4.60 -6.78 6.26
CA LYS A 61 3.97 -7.04 4.95
C LYS A 61 2.74 -7.93 5.02
N ASP A 62 2.70 -8.87 5.99
CA ASP A 62 1.62 -9.86 6.09
C ASP A 62 0.36 -9.28 6.75
N ALA A 63 0.47 -8.12 7.38
CA ALA A 63 -0.68 -7.39 7.90
C ALA A 63 -1.37 -6.51 6.85
N VAL A 64 -0.72 -6.28 5.71
CA VAL A 64 -1.22 -5.41 4.64
C VAL A 64 -1.77 -6.25 3.50
N GLY A 65 -2.93 -5.88 2.99
CA GLY A 65 -3.58 -6.62 1.91
C GLY A 65 -4.45 -5.76 1.01
N ILE A 66 -5.10 -6.41 0.07
CA ILE A 66 -6.02 -5.77 -0.88
C ILE A 66 -7.43 -5.89 -0.35
N PHE A 67 -8.03 -4.74 -0.04
CA PHE A 67 -9.40 -4.63 0.41
C PHE A 67 -10.34 -4.45 -0.79
N GLY A 68 -11.32 -5.34 -0.93
CA GLY A 68 -12.29 -5.29 -2.00
C GLY A 68 -11.66 -5.39 -3.39
N GLY A 69 -11.98 -4.44 -4.25
CA GLY A 69 -11.58 -4.44 -5.67
C GLY A 69 -10.25 -3.72 -6.00
N GLY A 70 -9.42 -3.37 -5.01
CA GLY A 70 -8.13 -2.73 -5.30
C GLY A 70 -7.68 -1.66 -4.31
N CYS A 71 -8.38 -1.47 -3.20
CA CYS A 71 -7.90 -0.64 -2.10
C CYS A 71 -6.86 -1.38 -1.26
N THR A 72 -6.08 -0.63 -0.50
CA THR A 72 -5.23 -1.19 0.55
C THR A 72 -5.98 -1.21 1.88
N GLY A 73 -5.76 -2.23 2.68
CA GLY A 73 -6.21 -2.30 4.06
C GLY A 73 -5.16 -2.96 4.94
N GLU A 74 -5.20 -2.69 6.23
CA GLU A 74 -4.28 -3.22 7.23
C GLU A 74 -5.04 -3.97 8.32
N ILE A 75 -4.56 -5.16 8.70
CA ILE A 75 -5.04 -5.88 9.87
C ILE A 75 -4.35 -5.30 11.10
N ILE A 76 -5.15 -4.79 12.04
CA ILE A 76 -4.67 -4.11 13.24
C ILE A 76 -5.02 -4.84 14.55
N SER A 77 -5.63 -6.02 14.45
CA SER A 77 -5.91 -6.83 15.63
C SER A 77 -5.73 -8.32 15.36
N PRO A 78 -5.48 -9.13 16.40
CA PRO A 78 -5.43 -10.60 16.29
C PRO A 78 -6.75 -11.22 15.82
N GLU A 79 -7.83 -10.48 15.93
CA GLU A 79 -9.17 -10.93 15.58
C GLU A 79 -9.62 -10.53 14.17
N GLY A 80 -8.71 -9.90 13.39
CA GLY A 80 -8.96 -9.55 12.00
C GLY A 80 -9.66 -8.21 11.81
N LEU A 81 -9.56 -7.28 12.77
CA LEU A 81 -10.03 -5.90 12.55
C LEU A 81 -9.18 -5.26 11.44
N ILE A 82 -9.84 -4.76 10.41
CA ILE A 82 -9.20 -4.15 9.24
C ILE A 82 -9.40 -2.65 9.29
N LEU A 83 -8.32 -1.90 9.08
CA LEU A 83 -8.34 -0.47 8.84
C LEU A 83 -8.16 -0.20 7.35
N THR A 84 -8.96 0.72 6.79
CA THR A 84 -8.85 1.16 5.39
C THR A 84 -9.41 2.58 5.24
N ASN A 85 -9.33 3.14 4.04
CA ASN A 85 -9.88 4.47 3.77
C ASN A 85 -11.42 4.43 3.62
N HIS A 86 -12.09 5.49 4.04
CA HIS A 86 -13.53 5.62 3.95
C HIS A 86 -14.07 5.37 2.52
N HIS A 87 -13.42 5.94 1.50
CA HIS A 87 -13.85 5.77 0.11
C HIS A 87 -13.80 4.31 -0.37
N CYS A 88 -12.96 3.47 0.25
CA CYS A 88 -12.85 2.05 -0.08
C CYS A 88 -14.05 1.25 0.46
N GLY A 89 -14.60 1.67 1.59
CA GLY A 89 -15.80 1.08 2.20
C GLY A 89 -17.12 1.72 1.78
N TYR A 90 -17.08 2.82 1.01
CA TYR A 90 -18.23 3.66 0.74
C TYR A 90 -19.45 2.89 0.22
N SER A 91 -19.27 2.04 -0.79
CA SER A 91 -20.36 1.25 -1.36
C SER A 91 -20.97 0.26 -0.35
N SER A 92 -20.14 -0.32 0.51
CA SER A 92 -20.61 -1.21 1.58
C SER A 92 -21.40 -0.44 2.65
N ILE A 93 -20.92 0.72 3.05
CA ILE A 93 -21.64 1.62 3.97
C ILE A 93 -22.99 2.03 3.38
N GLN A 94 -23.00 2.40 2.09
CA GLN A 94 -24.23 2.76 1.38
C GLN A 94 -25.23 1.59 1.33
N GLN A 95 -24.78 0.37 1.10
CA GLN A 95 -25.67 -0.81 1.09
C GLN A 95 -26.37 -1.04 2.42
N HIS A 96 -25.73 -0.70 3.52
CA HIS A 96 -26.29 -0.83 4.87
C HIS A 96 -27.08 0.38 5.32
N SER A 97 -26.98 1.51 4.61
CA SER A 97 -27.71 2.74 4.95
C SER A 97 -29.14 2.69 4.45
N SER A 98 -30.04 3.25 5.23
CA SER A 98 -31.46 3.46 4.91
C SER A 98 -31.89 4.86 5.33
N VAL A 99 -33.16 5.19 5.10
CA VAL A 99 -33.74 6.48 5.57
C VAL A 99 -33.76 6.55 7.10
N GLU A 100 -33.96 5.40 7.76
CA GLU A 100 -34.00 5.30 9.23
C GLU A 100 -32.59 5.21 9.84
N HIS A 101 -31.61 4.76 9.06
CA HIS A 101 -30.23 4.56 9.50
C HIS A 101 -29.26 5.06 8.43
N ASP A 102 -28.96 6.34 8.44
CA ASP A 102 -28.02 6.96 7.50
C ASP A 102 -26.57 6.82 7.99
N TYR A 103 -26.01 5.61 7.82
CA TYR A 103 -24.62 5.33 8.23
C TYR A 103 -23.55 6.10 7.43
N LEU A 104 -23.92 6.66 6.26
CA LEU A 104 -23.00 7.54 5.53
C LEU A 104 -22.81 8.89 6.23
N THR A 105 -23.89 9.42 6.83
CA THR A 105 -23.88 10.71 7.55
C THR A 105 -23.51 10.51 9.01
N ASP A 106 -24.17 9.56 9.68
CA ASP A 106 -24.08 9.41 11.14
C ASP A 106 -22.93 8.50 11.56
N GLY A 107 -22.39 7.71 10.64
CA GLY A 107 -21.42 6.66 10.93
C GLY A 107 -22.08 5.42 11.55
N PHE A 108 -21.27 4.38 11.75
CA PHE A 108 -21.67 3.15 12.42
C PHE A 108 -20.50 2.63 13.25
N TRP A 109 -20.80 2.23 14.48
CA TRP A 109 -19.81 1.66 15.37
C TRP A 109 -20.40 0.42 16.06
N ALA A 110 -19.93 -0.78 15.69
CA ALA A 110 -20.24 -2.00 16.41
C ALA A 110 -19.39 -2.06 17.71
N THR A 111 -20.04 -2.23 18.84
CA THR A 111 -19.36 -2.40 20.15
C THR A 111 -19.08 -3.86 20.48
N SER A 112 -19.62 -4.77 19.70
CA SER A 112 -19.44 -6.23 19.79
C SER A 112 -19.62 -6.89 18.43
N ARG A 113 -19.13 -8.11 18.25
CA ARG A 113 -19.15 -8.82 16.95
C ARG A 113 -20.55 -9.14 16.46
N ASP A 114 -21.50 -9.36 17.35
CA ASP A 114 -22.90 -9.60 17.00
C ASP A 114 -23.62 -8.37 16.43
N GLN A 115 -23.03 -7.19 16.61
CA GLN A 115 -23.51 -5.94 16.02
C GLN A 115 -22.88 -5.64 14.67
N GLU A 116 -21.83 -6.36 14.27
CA GLU A 116 -21.20 -6.15 12.97
C GLU A 116 -22.16 -6.48 11.83
N LEU A 117 -22.21 -5.61 10.82
CA LEU A 117 -23.10 -5.80 9.67
C LEU A 117 -22.39 -6.64 8.60
N PRO A 118 -22.91 -7.84 8.27
CA PRO A 118 -22.26 -8.70 7.28
C PRO A 118 -22.33 -8.07 5.89
N THR A 119 -21.20 -8.06 5.18
CA THR A 119 -21.09 -7.55 3.82
C THR A 119 -20.73 -8.70 2.86
N PRO A 120 -21.71 -9.43 2.34
CA PRO A 120 -21.46 -10.58 1.46
C PRO A 120 -20.70 -10.16 0.20
N GLY A 121 -19.66 -10.93 -0.14
CA GLY A 121 -18.86 -10.69 -1.34
C GLY A 121 -17.69 -9.73 -1.14
N LEU A 122 -17.60 -9.00 -0.04
CA LEU A 122 -16.41 -8.25 0.32
C LEU A 122 -15.27 -9.22 0.65
N LYS A 123 -14.09 -8.99 0.04
CA LYS A 123 -12.92 -9.86 0.21
C LYS A 123 -11.73 -9.04 0.68
N PHE A 124 -10.88 -9.67 1.47
CA PHE A 124 -9.55 -9.19 1.79
C PHE A 124 -8.54 -10.20 1.25
N THR A 125 -7.61 -9.72 0.41
CA THR A 125 -6.66 -10.59 -0.28
C THR A 125 -5.26 -10.30 0.21
N PHE A 126 -4.57 -11.31 0.71
CA PHE A 126 -3.18 -11.22 1.14
C PHE A 126 -2.23 -11.45 -0.05
N ILE A 127 -1.09 -10.77 -0.01
CA ILE A 127 0.02 -11.02 -0.93
C ILE A 127 0.91 -12.06 -0.27
N GLU A 128 0.91 -13.28 -0.80
CA GLU A 128 1.73 -14.36 -0.27
C GLU A 128 3.19 -14.22 -0.68
N ARG A 129 3.44 -13.85 -1.95
CA ARG A 129 4.78 -13.83 -2.53
C ARG A 129 4.91 -12.79 -3.63
N ILE A 130 6.07 -12.15 -3.68
CA ILE A 130 6.46 -11.24 -4.76
C ILE A 130 7.79 -11.76 -5.33
N GLU A 131 7.84 -11.97 -6.64
CA GLU A 131 9.00 -12.51 -7.35
C GLU A 131 9.44 -11.59 -8.46
N ASP A 132 10.75 -11.49 -8.68
CA ASP A 132 11.32 -10.88 -9.88
C ASP A 132 11.23 -11.88 -11.05
N ILE A 133 10.46 -11.54 -12.06
CA ILE A 133 10.25 -12.35 -13.26
C ILE A 133 10.96 -11.77 -14.49
N THR A 134 11.85 -10.81 -14.31
CA THR A 134 12.52 -10.10 -15.40
C THR A 134 13.19 -11.05 -16.39
N ASP A 135 13.93 -12.02 -15.91
CA ASP A 135 14.63 -12.99 -16.75
C ASP A 135 13.66 -13.88 -17.54
N ILE A 136 12.55 -14.27 -16.92
CA ILE A 136 11.49 -15.06 -17.58
C ILE A 136 10.86 -14.27 -18.71
N VAL A 137 10.53 -13.00 -18.47
CA VAL A 137 9.95 -12.11 -19.47
C VAL A 137 10.92 -11.89 -20.63
N ASN A 138 12.18 -11.58 -20.34
CA ASN A 138 13.22 -11.35 -21.34
C ASN A 138 13.47 -12.60 -22.20
N ALA A 139 13.48 -13.79 -21.61
CA ALA A 139 13.60 -15.05 -22.34
C ALA A 139 12.44 -15.26 -23.31
N LYS A 140 11.21 -14.95 -22.91
CA LYS A 140 10.03 -15.06 -23.76
C LYS A 140 10.02 -14.05 -24.91
N ILE A 141 10.50 -12.84 -24.69
CA ILE A 141 10.70 -11.83 -25.74
C ILE A 141 11.76 -12.31 -26.73
N ALA A 142 12.89 -12.81 -26.25
CA ALA A 142 13.96 -13.34 -27.09
C ALA A 142 13.51 -14.55 -27.93
N ALA A 143 12.67 -15.43 -27.38
CA ALA A 143 12.04 -16.53 -28.06
C ALA A 143 10.90 -16.12 -29.03
N LYS A 144 10.55 -14.85 -29.09
CA LYS A 144 9.42 -14.29 -29.87
C LYS A 144 8.05 -14.88 -29.48
N GLU A 145 7.90 -15.38 -28.27
CA GLU A 145 6.62 -15.86 -27.73
C GLU A 145 5.72 -14.69 -27.35
N ILE A 146 6.29 -13.59 -26.90
CA ILE A 146 5.62 -12.32 -26.60
C ILE A 146 6.42 -11.16 -27.19
N THR A 147 5.75 -10.04 -27.46
CA THR A 147 6.40 -8.78 -27.81
C THR A 147 6.68 -7.96 -26.55
N GLU A 148 7.59 -7.00 -26.64
CA GLU A 148 7.88 -6.08 -25.52
C GLU A 148 6.62 -5.34 -25.06
N SER A 149 5.78 -4.88 -25.98
CA SER A 149 4.51 -4.23 -25.63
C SER A 149 3.51 -5.16 -24.94
N GLN A 150 3.51 -6.45 -25.27
CA GLN A 150 2.66 -7.45 -24.62
C GLN A 150 3.14 -7.81 -23.22
N SER A 151 4.44 -7.67 -22.93
CA SER A 151 4.98 -7.97 -21.58
C SER A 151 4.34 -7.15 -20.46
N PHE A 152 3.78 -5.98 -20.79
CA PHE A 152 3.06 -5.11 -19.84
C PHE A 152 1.55 -5.39 -19.80
N THR A 153 1.04 -6.36 -20.54
CA THR A 153 -0.39 -6.69 -20.52
C THR A 153 -0.72 -7.66 -19.38
N GLY A 154 -1.89 -7.47 -18.73
CA GLY A 154 -2.33 -8.36 -17.66
C GLY A 154 -2.45 -9.82 -18.08
N ALA A 155 -2.77 -10.11 -19.34
CA ALA A 155 -2.86 -11.46 -19.87
C ALA A 155 -1.49 -12.15 -19.94
N ALA A 156 -0.44 -11.46 -20.41
CA ALA A 156 0.92 -12.00 -20.45
C ALA A 156 1.46 -12.23 -19.04
N MET A 157 1.24 -11.29 -18.13
CA MET A 157 1.63 -11.40 -16.71
C MET A 157 0.91 -12.57 -16.03
N MET A 158 -0.38 -12.77 -16.30
CA MET A 158 -1.14 -13.90 -15.76
C MET A 158 -0.61 -15.24 -16.28
N CYS A 159 -0.29 -15.37 -17.57
CA CYS A 159 0.29 -16.59 -18.14
C CYS A 159 1.66 -16.92 -17.52
N ILE A 160 2.49 -15.91 -17.22
CA ILE A 160 3.78 -16.09 -16.57
C ILE A 160 3.58 -16.56 -15.12
N ALA A 161 2.67 -15.94 -14.38
CA ALA A 161 2.35 -16.29 -13.00
C ALA A 161 1.82 -17.73 -12.87
N LEU A 162 0.92 -18.17 -13.76
CA LEU A 162 0.36 -19.53 -13.78
C LEU A 162 1.45 -20.57 -14.04
N ASN A 163 2.38 -20.29 -14.95
CA ASN A 163 3.48 -21.22 -15.27
C ASN A 163 4.55 -21.31 -14.16
N SER A 164 4.70 -20.27 -13.32
CA SER A 164 5.61 -20.29 -12.17
C SER A 164 5.04 -21.07 -10.97
N SER A 165 3.71 -21.14 -10.85
CA SER A 165 3.02 -21.86 -9.78
C SER A 165 3.00 -23.39 -9.95
N LEU A 166 3.39 -23.90 -11.12
CA LEU A 166 3.41 -25.32 -11.47
C LEU A 166 4.78 -26.00 -11.33
N ARG A 167 5.76 -25.37 -10.65
CA ARG A 167 7.09 -25.94 -10.43
C ARG A 167 7.35 -26.25 -8.95
#